data_5f614287c86bf7ebfdf20bd9bf20585d
#
_entry.id   5f614287c86bf7ebfdf20bd9bf20585d
#
_cell.length_a   1.000
_cell.length_b   1.000
_cell.length_c   1.000
_cell.angle_alpha   90.00
_cell.angle_beta   90.00
_cell.angle_gamma   90.00
#
_symmetry.space_group_name_H-M   'P 1'
#
loop_
_entity.id
_entity.type
_entity.pdbx_description
1 polymer ?
#
loop_
_entity_poly.entity_id
_entity_poly.type
_entity_poly.pdbx_seq_one_letter_code
_entity_poly.pdbx_strand_id
1 'polypeptide(L)'
;VGPSMETEYQAGVDMGKFFADKGIKTVAMYGAFIPNPMHVYRVAGVLSGLGLSYDGSTDEAEVVGKIFADQGVDPSKVSGDIEMVAYLQGYGDTTTDEINAAIQAAPDAFISVGMATTFFTQQLNAAGIEFSDIDSFTKSNGEAITSGKLVYLAGKYSSSVGPAFALIMNAINGNIVRDADGNAVSISQNYQVATDEATFDEFYKTDNGDNPIYNKETLDKIIGDSVTCDD
;
A
#
# COMPACT_ATOMS: atom_id res chain seq x y z
N VAL A 1 -0.71 2.23 16.56
CA VAL A 1 0.25 2.74 15.56
C VAL A 1 -0.01 2.03 14.24
N GLY A 2 -0.24 2.78 13.21
CA GLY A 2 -0.50 2.27 11.86
C GLY A 2 -1.20 3.32 11.00
N PRO A 3 -1.44 3.06 9.71
CA PRO A 3 -2.17 3.97 8.86
C PRO A 3 -3.64 4.04 9.28
N SER A 4 -4.24 5.21 9.09
CA SER A 4 -5.69 5.35 9.10
C SER A 4 -6.28 4.81 7.79
N MET A 5 -7.61 4.56 7.76
CA MET A 5 -8.27 4.18 6.51
C MET A 5 -8.16 5.28 5.45
N GLU A 6 -8.18 6.55 5.87
CA GLU A 6 -7.91 7.69 5.00
C GLU A 6 -6.50 7.62 4.37
N THR A 7 -5.47 7.26 5.14
CA THR A 7 -4.10 7.05 4.61
C THR A 7 -4.05 5.88 3.63
N GLU A 8 -4.79 4.80 3.89
CA GLU A 8 -4.88 3.65 2.97
C GLU A 8 -5.56 4.03 1.65
N TYR A 9 -6.65 4.79 1.73
CA TYR A 9 -7.34 5.30 0.55
C TYR A 9 -6.43 6.22 -0.26
N GLN A 10 -5.78 7.20 0.40
CA GLN A 10 -4.87 8.14 -0.27
C GLN A 10 -3.69 7.43 -0.95
N ALA A 11 -3.11 6.40 -0.32
CA ALA A 11 -2.06 5.59 -0.95
C ALA A 11 -2.54 4.94 -2.26
N GLY A 12 -3.78 4.46 -2.27
CA GLY A 12 -4.43 3.98 -3.50
C GLY A 12 -4.61 5.06 -4.55
N VAL A 13 -5.10 6.25 -4.14
CA VAL A 13 -5.28 7.41 -5.04
C VAL A 13 -3.97 7.80 -5.71
N ASP A 14 -2.90 7.93 -4.93
CA ASP A 14 -1.58 8.34 -5.45
C ASP A 14 -1.02 7.31 -6.43
N MET A 15 -1.19 6.02 -6.13
CA MET A 15 -0.81 4.93 -7.01
C MET A 15 -1.61 4.95 -8.32
N GLY A 16 -2.93 5.10 -8.25
CA GLY A 16 -3.79 5.19 -9.43
C GLY A 16 -3.42 6.38 -10.32
N LYS A 17 -3.18 7.56 -9.73
CA LYS A 17 -2.72 8.75 -10.44
C LYS A 17 -1.39 8.53 -11.16
N PHE A 18 -0.42 7.88 -10.49
CA PHE A 18 0.87 7.58 -11.11
C PHE A 18 0.71 6.83 -12.43
N PHE A 19 -0.15 5.82 -12.48
CA PHE A 19 -0.39 5.07 -13.72
C PHE A 19 -1.26 5.83 -14.74
N ALA A 20 -2.25 6.58 -14.28
CA ALA A 20 -3.05 7.45 -15.15
C ALA A 20 -2.16 8.49 -15.86
N ASP A 21 -1.22 9.10 -15.14
CA ASP A 21 -0.26 10.09 -15.68
C ASP A 21 0.72 9.45 -16.67
N LYS A 22 0.99 8.15 -16.57
CA LYS A 22 1.73 7.39 -17.61
C LYS A 22 0.92 7.16 -18.87
N GLY A 23 -0.38 7.45 -18.85
CA GLY A 23 -1.25 7.36 -20.02
C GLY A 23 -1.69 5.96 -20.40
N ILE A 24 -1.70 5.01 -19.44
CA ILE A 24 -2.21 3.65 -19.66
C ILE A 24 -3.65 3.67 -20.17
N LYS A 25 -4.04 2.64 -20.91
CA LYS A 25 -5.42 2.45 -21.42
C LYS A 25 -6.10 1.22 -20.87
N THR A 26 -5.31 0.25 -20.44
CA THR A 26 -5.80 -1.00 -19.88
C THR A 26 -5.08 -1.31 -18.59
N VAL A 27 -5.80 -1.85 -17.60
CA VAL A 27 -5.24 -2.21 -16.30
C VAL A 27 -5.75 -3.58 -15.84
N ALA A 28 -4.86 -4.40 -15.32
CA ALA A 28 -5.22 -5.49 -14.42
C ALA A 28 -4.94 -5.07 -12.98
N MET A 29 -5.79 -5.47 -12.04
CA MET A 29 -5.65 -5.11 -10.63
C MET A 29 -5.63 -6.34 -9.74
N TYR A 30 -4.79 -6.29 -8.71
CA TYR A 30 -4.80 -7.25 -7.62
C TYR A 30 -5.18 -6.56 -6.31
N GLY A 31 -6.36 -6.93 -5.79
CA GLY A 31 -6.95 -6.37 -4.58
C GLY A 31 -6.47 -7.01 -3.28
N ALA A 32 -5.52 -7.96 -3.38
CA ALA A 32 -5.01 -8.71 -2.24
C ALA A 32 -6.14 -9.37 -1.42
N PHE A 33 -6.33 -8.99 -0.18
CA PHE A 33 -7.22 -9.68 0.74
C PHE A 33 -8.52 -8.91 0.98
N ILE A 34 -9.59 -9.26 0.25
CA ILE A 34 -10.93 -8.73 0.49
C ILE A 34 -11.70 -9.80 1.31
N PRO A 35 -12.43 -9.44 2.38
CA PRO A 35 -12.90 -8.08 2.73
C PRO A 35 -12.07 -7.32 3.78
N ASN A 36 -10.75 -7.45 3.81
CA ASN A 36 -9.94 -6.66 4.72
C ASN A 36 -10.14 -5.16 4.45
N PRO A 37 -10.59 -4.35 5.44
CA PRO A 37 -10.87 -2.93 5.23
C PRO A 37 -9.71 -2.17 4.59
N MET A 38 -8.48 -2.41 5.04
CA MET A 38 -7.28 -1.77 4.53
C MET A 38 -7.15 -1.96 3.00
N HIS A 39 -7.35 -3.17 2.50
CA HIS A 39 -7.26 -3.45 1.06
C HIS A 39 -8.44 -2.86 0.29
N VAL A 40 -9.65 -2.89 0.86
CA VAL A 40 -10.82 -2.27 0.23
C VAL A 40 -10.61 -0.77 0.02
N TYR A 41 -10.10 -0.06 1.03
CA TYR A 41 -9.82 1.38 0.91
C TYR A 41 -8.72 1.66 -0.13
N ARG A 42 -7.67 0.85 -0.19
CA ARG A 42 -6.62 0.99 -1.22
C ARG A 42 -7.20 0.77 -2.62
N VAL A 43 -8.00 -0.28 -2.81
CA VAL A 43 -8.65 -0.57 -4.11
C VAL A 43 -9.56 0.58 -4.52
N ALA A 44 -10.42 1.07 -3.62
CA ALA A 44 -11.27 2.22 -3.89
C ALA A 44 -10.45 3.47 -4.25
N GLY A 45 -9.34 3.71 -3.54
CA GLY A 45 -8.40 4.77 -3.85
C GLY A 45 -7.79 4.62 -5.23
N VAL A 46 -7.34 3.42 -5.64
CA VAL A 46 -6.79 3.18 -6.98
C VAL A 46 -7.81 3.50 -8.06
N LEU A 47 -9.07 3.05 -7.90
CA LEU A 47 -10.14 3.39 -8.85
C LEU A 47 -10.31 4.90 -8.97
N SER A 48 -10.35 5.61 -7.85
CA SER A 48 -10.43 7.09 -7.82
C SER A 48 -9.24 7.73 -8.52
N GLY A 49 -8.01 7.28 -8.21
CA GLY A 49 -6.78 7.81 -8.82
C GLY A 49 -6.70 7.59 -10.32
N LEU A 50 -7.23 6.47 -10.82
CA LEU A 50 -7.36 6.17 -12.25
C LEU A 50 -8.50 6.95 -12.93
N GLY A 51 -9.32 7.71 -12.16
CA GLY A 51 -10.51 8.40 -12.69
C GLY A 51 -11.66 7.46 -13.03
N LEU A 52 -11.73 6.30 -12.40
CA LEU A 52 -12.74 5.28 -12.63
C LEU A 52 -13.90 5.40 -11.64
N SER A 53 -15.12 5.13 -12.11
CA SER A 53 -16.28 4.92 -11.26
C SER A 53 -16.52 3.42 -11.02
N TYR A 54 -17.13 3.09 -9.89
CA TYR A 54 -17.56 1.74 -9.58
C TYR A 54 -19.06 1.71 -9.37
N ASP A 55 -19.77 0.91 -10.17
CA ASP A 55 -21.23 0.80 -10.18
C ASP A 55 -21.92 2.19 -10.19
N GLY A 56 -21.41 3.07 -11.08
CA GLY A 56 -21.89 4.42 -11.31
C GLY A 56 -21.53 5.47 -10.25
N SER A 57 -20.69 5.13 -9.24
CA SER A 57 -20.28 6.09 -8.21
C SER A 57 -18.77 6.36 -8.26
N THR A 58 -18.41 7.59 -7.90
CA THR A 58 -17.03 8.05 -7.61
C THR A 58 -16.89 8.55 -6.16
N ASP A 59 -17.97 8.49 -5.38
CA ASP A 59 -17.93 8.84 -3.96
C ASP A 59 -17.17 7.76 -3.17
N GLU A 60 -16.22 8.15 -2.35
CA GLU A 60 -15.36 7.24 -1.59
C GLU A 60 -16.18 6.26 -0.74
N ALA A 61 -17.10 6.78 0.06
CA ALA A 61 -17.86 5.95 1.01
C ALA A 61 -18.80 4.96 0.28
N GLU A 62 -19.41 5.41 -0.83
CA GLU A 62 -20.24 4.55 -1.66
C GLU A 62 -19.41 3.46 -2.36
N VAL A 63 -18.27 3.82 -2.95
CA VAL A 63 -17.39 2.85 -3.64
C VAL A 63 -16.86 1.82 -2.66
N VAL A 64 -16.37 2.25 -1.50
CA VAL A 64 -15.91 1.36 -0.42
C VAL A 64 -17.05 0.42 0.00
N GLY A 65 -18.26 0.95 0.25
CA GLY A 65 -19.42 0.15 0.62
C GLY A 65 -19.82 -0.90 -0.44
N LYS A 66 -19.76 -0.53 -1.71
CA LYS A 66 -20.05 -1.44 -2.84
C LYS A 66 -19.01 -2.54 -2.97
N ILE A 67 -17.71 -2.23 -2.87
CA ILE A 67 -16.65 -3.23 -2.90
C ILE A 67 -16.79 -4.23 -1.73
N PHE A 68 -17.16 -3.75 -0.54
CA PHE A 68 -17.46 -4.65 0.59
C PHE A 68 -18.66 -5.55 0.30
N ALA A 69 -19.74 -5.00 -0.27
CA ALA A 69 -20.94 -5.75 -0.58
C ALA A 69 -20.70 -6.81 -1.67
N ASP A 70 -19.93 -6.47 -2.70
CA ASP A 70 -19.57 -7.36 -3.80
C ASP A 70 -18.45 -8.35 -3.43
N GLN A 71 -17.81 -8.16 -2.27
CA GLN A 71 -16.63 -8.92 -1.81
C GLN A 71 -15.47 -8.88 -2.80
N GLY A 72 -15.25 -7.73 -3.43
CA GLY A 72 -14.22 -7.49 -4.43
C GLY A 72 -14.68 -6.49 -5.49
N VAL A 73 -13.95 -6.45 -6.59
CA VAL A 73 -14.31 -5.63 -7.75
C VAL A 73 -14.81 -6.52 -8.89
N ASP A 74 -15.98 -6.22 -9.40
CA ASP A 74 -16.46 -6.76 -10.67
C ASP A 74 -16.05 -5.82 -11.80
N PRO A 75 -15.14 -6.22 -12.71
CA PRO A 75 -14.69 -5.36 -13.80
C PRO A 75 -15.83 -4.81 -14.67
N SER A 76 -16.96 -5.55 -14.78
CA SER A 76 -18.12 -5.10 -15.56
C SER A 76 -18.85 -3.89 -14.96
N LYS A 77 -18.63 -3.60 -13.67
CA LYS A 77 -19.16 -2.43 -12.95
C LYS A 77 -18.20 -1.24 -12.96
N VAL A 78 -16.98 -1.41 -13.47
CA VAL A 78 -15.98 -0.35 -13.58
C VAL A 78 -16.21 0.44 -14.86
N SER A 79 -16.16 1.77 -14.79
CA SER A 79 -16.37 2.64 -15.96
C SER A 79 -15.43 3.85 -15.91
N GLY A 80 -14.90 4.25 -17.07
CA GLY A 80 -14.02 5.41 -17.26
C GLY A 80 -13.21 5.29 -18.53
N ASP A 81 -12.15 6.10 -18.65
CA ASP A 81 -11.29 6.16 -19.86
C ASP A 81 -10.21 5.06 -19.88
N ILE A 82 -10.03 4.35 -18.79
CA ILE A 82 -9.11 3.22 -18.64
C ILE A 82 -9.95 1.96 -18.44
N GLU A 83 -9.72 0.94 -19.25
CA GLU A 83 -10.42 -0.33 -19.17
C GLU A 83 -9.77 -1.24 -18.11
N MET A 84 -10.57 -1.73 -17.17
CA MET A 84 -10.14 -2.80 -16.26
C MET A 84 -10.35 -4.16 -16.94
N VAL A 85 -9.26 -4.76 -17.42
CA VAL A 85 -9.31 -6.05 -18.15
C VAL A 85 -9.31 -7.26 -17.25
N ALA A 86 -8.86 -7.12 -15.99
CA ALA A 86 -8.88 -8.19 -15.00
C ALA A 86 -8.84 -7.64 -13.58
N TYR A 87 -9.47 -8.37 -12.67
CA TYR A 87 -9.34 -8.17 -11.23
C TYR A 87 -9.08 -9.50 -10.54
N LEU A 88 -8.08 -9.52 -9.68
CA LEU A 88 -7.65 -10.69 -8.90
C LEU A 88 -7.67 -10.37 -7.42
N GLN A 89 -7.91 -11.38 -6.60
CA GLN A 89 -7.83 -11.30 -5.14
C GLN A 89 -7.53 -12.67 -4.53
N GLY A 90 -7.14 -12.69 -3.25
CA GLY A 90 -6.83 -13.91 -2.53
C GLY A 90 -5.34 -14.12 -2.32
N TYR A 91 -4.96 -15.26 -1.76
CA TYR A 91 -3.56 -15.63 -1.55
C TYR A 91 -2.97 -16.29 -2.80
N GLY A 92 -1.66 -16.16 -2.99
CA GLY A 92 -0.94 -16.49 -4.22
C GLY A 92 -1.16 -17.87 -4.82
N ASP A 93 -1.46 -18.88 -4.03
CA ASP A 93 -1.73 -20.24 -4.50
C ASP A 93 -3.08 -20.41 -5.21
N THR A 94 -4.05 -19.54 -4.91
CA THR A 94 -5.38 -19.56 -5.54
C THR A 94 -5.45 -18.73 -6.82
N THR A 95 -4.40 -17.97 -7.13
CA THR A 95 -4.41 -16.96 -8.19
C THR A 95 -3.50 -17.29 -9.38
N THR A 96 -2.88 -18.48 -9.43
CA THR A 96 -1.92 -18.80 -10.51
C THR A 96 -2.56 -18.81 -11.91
N ASP A 97 -3.73 -19.39 -12.05
CA ASP A 97 -4.43 -19.40 -13.35
C ASP A 97 -4.99 -18.02 -13.68
N GLU A 98 -5.43 -17.27 -12.66
CA GLU A 98 -5.96 -15.94 -12.79
C GLU A 98 -4.88 -14.93 -13.21
N ILE A 99 -3.68 -15.00 -12.61
CA ILE A 99 -2.57 -14.11 -13.05
C ILE A 99 -2.17 -14.40 -14.51
N ASN A 100 -2.15 -15.66 -14.93
CA ASN A 100 -1.86 -16.02 -16.30
C ASN A 100 -2.94 -15.48 -17.25
N ALA A 101 -4.22 -15.55 -16.88
CA ALA A 101 -5.31 -14.98 -17.66
C ALA A 101 -5.21 -13.45 -17.74
N ALA A 102 -4.90 -12.79 -16.62
CA ALA A 102 -4.69 -11.34 -16.59
C ALA A 102 -3.50 -10.91 -17.48
N ILE A 103 -2.40 -11.65 -17.46
CA ILE A 103 -1.25 -11.40 -18.35
C ILE A 103 -1.63 -11.60 -19.83
N GLN A 104 -2.43 -12.62 -20.15
CA GLN A 104 -2.90 -12.87 -21.50
C GLN A 104 -3.85 -11.76 -22.03
N ALA A 105 -4.54 -11.07 -21.14
CA ALA A 105 -5.32 -9.88 -21.52
C ALA A 105 -4.44 -8.68 -21.90
N ALA A 106 -3.10 -8.80 -21.75
CA ALA A 106 -2.10 -7.81 -22.13
C ALA A 106 -2.38 -6.39 -21.58
N PRO A 107 -2.55 -6.22 -20.26
CA PRO A 107 -2.76 -4.90 -19.68
C PRO A 107 -1.50 -4.04 -19.85
N ASP A 108 -1.69 -2.72 -19.98
CA ASP A 108 -0.58 -1.76 -19.99
C ASP A 108 0.15 -1.72 -18.64
N ALA A 109 -0.59 -1.99 -17.55
CA ALA A 109 -0.04 -2.05 -16.19
C ALA A 109 -0.80 -3.07 -15.32
N PHE A 110 -0.09 -3.57 -14.30
CA PHE A 110 -0.67 -4.41 -13.25
C PHE A 110 -0.58 -3.67 -11.91
N ILE A 111 -1.71 -3.23 -11.38
CA ILE A 111 -1.76 -2.47 -10.13
C ILE A 111 -2.10 -3.39 -8.96
N SER A 112 -1.18 -3.52 -8.02
CA SER A 112 -1.38 -4.28 -6.79
C SER A 112 -1.47 -3.36 -5.59
N VAL A 113 -2.42 -3.64 -4.72
CA VAL A 113 -2.57 -2.95 -3.44
C VAL A 113 -1.88 -3.68 -2.28
N GLY A 114 -1.13 -4.75 -2.59
CA GLY A 114 -0.30 -5.47 -1.62
C GLY A 114 0.11 -6.85 -2.10
N MET A 115 1.34 -7.26 -1.79
CA MET A 115 1.89 -8.61 -1.93
C MET A 115 2.17 -9.09 -3.37
N ALA A 116 2.05 -8.25 -4.41
CA ALA A 116 2.41 -8.67 -5.77
C ALA A 116 3.88 -9.05 -5.89
N THR A 117 4.76 -8.36 -5.18
CA THR A 117 6.19 -8.67 -5.13
C THR A 117 6.46 -10.07 -4.59
N THR A 118 5.63 -10.55 -3.68
CA THR A 118 5.73 -11.90 -3.11
C THR A 118 5.24 -12.98 -4.09
N PHE A 119 4.16 -12.71 -4.83
CA PHE A 119 3.47 -13.76 -5.58
C PHE A 119 3.69 -13.72 -7.09
N PHE A 120 3.88 -12.54 -7.69
CA PHE A 120 3.74 -12.35 -9.13
C PHE A 120 4.95 -11.76 -9.83
N THR A 121 6.01 -11.36 -9.10
CA THR A 121 7.20 -10.72 -9.68
C THR A 121 7.77 -11.49 -10.87
N GLN A 122 7.88 -12.81 -10.76
CA GLN A 122 8.46 -13.63 -11.82
C GLN A 122 7.60 -13.61 -13.09
N GLN A 123 6.28 -13.77 -12.95
CA GLN A 123 5.33 -13.78 -14.05
C GLN A 123 5.25 -12.42 -14.74
N LEU A 124 5.14 -11.33 -13.95
CA LEU A 124 5.05 -9.96 -14.46
C LEU A 124 6.35 -9.54 -15.16
N ASN A 125 7.51 -9.87 -14.60
CA ASN A 125 8.81 -9.63 -15.24
C ASN A 125 8.95 -10.40 -16.54
N ALA A 126 8.56 -11.67 -16.57
CA ALA A 126 8.63 -12.49 -17.79
C ALA A 126 7.70 -11.96 -18.90
N ALA A 127 6.54 -11.41 -18.53
CA ALA A 127 5.59 -10.77 -19.43
C ALA A 127 6.00 -9.35 -19.84
N GLY A 128 6.96 -8.74 -19.15
CA GLY A 128 7.38 -7.37 -19.41
C GLY A 128 6.39 -6.30 -18.94
N ILE A 129 5.44 -6.64 -18.06
CA ILE A 129 4.39 -5.76 -17.56
C ILE A 129 4.92 -4.97 -16.37
N GLU A 130 4.79 -3.64 -16.41
CA GLU A 130 5.06 -2.78 -15.27
C GLU A 130 4.00 -2.98 -14.19
N PHE A 131 4.45 -2.99 -12.93
CA PHE A 131 3.52 -3.20 -11.81
C PHE A 131 3.82 -2.32 -10.61
N SER A 132 2.86 -2.23 -9.71
CA SER A 132 3.00 -1.60 -8.39
C SER A 132 2.82 -2.60 -7.27
N ASP A 133 3.24 -2.17 -6.07
CA ASP A 133 2.90 -2.86 -4.83
C ASP A 133 2.79 -1.90 -3.65
N ILE A 134 2.11 -2.34 -2.59
CA ILE A 134 2.15 -1.71 -1.27
C ILE A 134 2.74 -2.73 -0.30
N ASP A 135 3.95 -2.48 0.15
CA ASP A 135 4.68 -3.38 1.04
C ASP A 135 5.77 -2.61 1.81
N SER A 136 6.63 -3.31 2.53
CA SER A 136 7.78 -2.73 3.22
C SER A 136 9.02 -2.67 2.31
N PHE A 137 10.01 -1.87 2.73
CA PHE A 137 11.29 -1.76 2.02
C PHE A 137 12.18 -2.95 2.35
N THR A 138 11.92 -4.10 1.71
CA THR A 138 12.71 -5.32 1.84
C THR A 138 13.73 -5.43 0.71
N LYS A 139 14.76 -6.25 0.92
CA LYS A 139 15.76 -6.50 -0.12
C LYS A 139 15.15 -7.06 -1.41
N SER A 140 14.16 -7.96 -1.28
CA SER A 140 13.47 -8.53 -2.44
C SER A 140 12.68 -7.49 -3.22
N ASN A 141 12.09 -6.50 -2.55
CA ASN A 141 11.39 -5.40 -3.21
C ASN A 141 12.36 -4.48 -3.94
N GLY A 142 13.57 -4.24 -3.38
CA GLY A 142 14.63 -3.55 -4.09
C GLY A 142 15.10 -4.27 -5.35
N GLU A 143 15.27 -5.60 -5.27
CA GLU A 143 15.59 -6.43 -6.44
C GLU A 143 14.50 -6.33 -7.52
N ALA A 144 13.21 -6.26 -7.14
CA ALA A 144 12.12 -6.09 -8.08
C ALA A 144 12.11 -4.70 -8.76
N ILE A 145 12.48 -3.64 -8.04
CA ILE A 145 12.67 -2.29 -8.62
C ILE A 145 13.85 -2.29 -9.58
N THR A 146 15.00 -2.84 -9.18
CA THR A 146 16.21 -2.92 -10.04
C THR A 146 15.94 -3.74 -11.31
N SER A 147 15.04 -4.71 -11.29
CA SER A 147 14.59 -5.42 -12.49
C SER A 147 13.84 -4.53 -13.49
N GLY A 148 13.38 -3.35 -13.05
CA GLY A 148 12.72 -2.34 -13.87
C GLY A 148 11.23 -2.59 -14.14
N LYS A 149 10.60 -3.54 -13.45
CA LYS A 149 9.17 -3.85 -13.62
C LYS A 149 8.31 -3.43 -12.43
N LEU A 150 8.82 -3.47 -11.20
CA LEU A 150 8.20 -2.78 -10.07
C LEU A 150 8.53 -1.28 -10.21
N VAL A 151 7.58 -0.50 -10.69
CA VAL A 151 7.77 0.93 -11.00
C VAL A 151 7.16 1.86 -9.94
N TYR A 152 6.44 1.30 -8.98
CA TYR A 152 5.83 2.03 -7.87
C TYR A 152 5.73 1.12 -6.65
N LEU A 153 6.45 1.45 -5.60
CA LEU A 153 6.35 0.79 -4.30
C LEU A 153 5.97 1.82 -3.25
N ALA A 154 4.76 1.70 -2.68
CA ALA A 154 4.41 2.43 -1.48
C ALA A 154 4.77 1.57 -0.26
N GLY A 155 5.64 2.06 0.60
CA GLY A 155 6.15 1.30 1.73
C GLY A 155 6.07 2.06 3.04
N LYS A 156 6.13 1.30 4.13
CA LYS A 156 6.33 1.80 5.48
C LYS A 156 7.62 1.23 6.04
N TYR A 157 8.25 1.96 6.93
CA TYR A 157 9.42 1.46 7.63
C TYR A 157 9.04 0.27 8.52
N SER A 158 9.75 -0.84 8.38
CA SER A 158 9.58 -2.03 9.21
C SER A 158 9.87 -1.73 10.68
N SER A 159 10.79 -0.81 10.94
CA SER A 159 11.15 -0.31 12.29
C SER A 159 10.03 0.50 12.96
N SER A 160 8.94 0.81 12.27
CA SER A 160 7.78 1.56 12.78
C SER A 160 7.07 0.92 13.98
N VAL A 161 7.36 -0.32 14.29
CA VAL A 161 6.96 -0.96 15.56
C VAL A 161 7.61 -0.30 16.78
N GLY A 162 8.73 0.37 16.61
CA GLY A 162 9.51 1.02 17.69
C GLY A 162 8.69 2.02 18.51
N PRO A 163 8.00 3.01 17.90
CA PRO A 163 7.13 3.93 18.63
C PRO A 163 6.03 3.25 19.44
N ALA A 164 5.40 2.21 18.90
CA ALA A 164 4.41 1.43 19.65
C ALA A 164 5.02 0.73 20.87
N PHE A 165 6.21 0.15 20.70
CA PHE A 165 6.98 -0.43 21.79
C PHE A 165 7.33 0.62 22.86
N ALA A 166 7.78 1.81 22.45
CA ALA A 166 8.10 2.90 23.36
C ALA A 166 6.87 3.34 24.20
N LEU A 167 5.69 3.46 23.56
CA LEU A 167 4.44 3.76 24.29
C LEU A 167 4.08 2.68 25.32
N ILE A 168 4.27 1.40 24.97
CA ILE A 168 4.03 0.28 25.89
C ILE A 168 5.02 0.36 27.08
N MET A 169 6.30 0.61 26.81
CA MET A 169 7.31 0.74 27.89
C MET A 169 7.02 1.93 28.79
N ASN A 170 6.60 3.07 28.24
CA ASN A 170 6.14 4.21 29.03
C ASN A 170 4.98 3.84 29.94
N ALA A 171 3.99 3.13 29.43
CA ALA A 171 2.83 2.69 30.23
C ALA A 171 3.25 1.74 31.38
N ILE A 172 4.17 0.81 31.11
CA ILE A 172 4.71 -0.11 32.13
C ILE A 172 5.46 0.67 33.23
N ASN A 173 6.17 1.74 32.86
CA ASN A 173 6.89 2.59 33.80
C ASN A 173 5.99 3.61 34.53
N GLY A 174 4.68 3.56 34.32
CA GLY A 174 3.70 4.45 34.95
C GLY A 174 3.48 5.77 34.22
N ASN A 175 4.12 5.99 33.07
CA ASN A 175 4.00 7.19 32.25
C ASN A 175 3.04 6.91 31.06
N ILE A 176 1.76 6.88 31.32
CA ILE A 176 0.75 6.62 30.29
C ILE A 176 0.54 7.88 29.47
N VAL A 177 0.89 7.82 28.18
CA VAL A 177 0.63 8.91 27.22
C VAL A 177 -0.84 8.92 26.83
N ARG A 178 -1.44 10.10 26.88
CA ARG A 178 -2.84 10.35 26.51
C ARG A 178 -2.92 11.59 25.62
N ASP A 179 -3.93 11.64 24.76
CA ASP A 179 -4.27 12.86 24.04
C ASP A 179 -4.90 13.93 24.96
N ALA A 180 -5.21 15.08 24.38
CA ALA A 180 -5.80 16.21 25.13
C ALA A 180 -7.15 15.87 25.78
N ASP A 181 -7.87 14.90 25.25
CA ASP A 181 -9.18 14.42 25.73
C ASP A 181 -9.06 13.24 26.70
N GLY A 182 -7.83 12.81 27.00
CA GLY A 182 -7.55 11.69 27.90
C GLY A 182 -7.68 10.30 27.26
N ASN A 183 -7.82 10.21 25.93
CA ASN A 183 -7.89 8.94 25.20
C ASN A 183 -6.49 8.38 24.93
N ALA A 184 -6.44 7.15 24.43
CA ALA A 184 -5.21 6.58 23.92
C ALA A 184 -4.77 7.33 22.66
N VAL A 185 -3.47 7.67 22.58
CA VAL A 185 -2.92 8.34 21.38
C VAL A 185 -2.99 7.43 20.17
N SER A 186 -3.37 8.02 19.04
CA SER A 186 -3.32 7.39 17.72
C SER A 186 -2.11 7.95 16.96
N ILE A 187 -1.21 7.07 16.53
CA ILE A 187 -0.07 7.45 15.70
C ILE A 187 -0.33 6.93 14.29
N SER A 188 -0.51 7.84 13.36
CA SER A 188 -0.62 7.52 11.94
C SER A 188 0.76 7.46 11.29
N GLN A 189 0.94 6.59 10.31
CA GLN A 189 2.12 6.51 9.48
C GLN A 189 1.76 6.75 8.03
N ASN A 190 2.45 7.70 7.40
CA ASN A 190 2.33 7.92 5.97
C ASN A 190 3.16 6.90 5.19
N TYR A 191 2.73 6.62 3.98
CA TYR A 191 3.51 5.85 3.03
C TYR A 191 4.66 6.69 2.47
N GLN A 192 5.80 6.03 2.28
CA GLN A 192 6.90 6.52 1.47
C GLN A 192 6.79 5.84 0.10
N VAL A 193 7.06 6.57 -0.97
CA VAL A 193 6.91 6.05 -2.33
C VAL A 193 8.26 6.00 -3.03
N ALA A 194 8.68 4.80 -3.40
CA ALA A 194 9.84 4.57 -4.24
C ALA A 194 9.40 4.22 -5.67
N THR A 195 9.90 4.97 -6.65
CA THR A 195 9.65 4.75 -8.09
C THR A 195 10.92 4.39 -8.85
N ASP A 196 12.05 4.38 -8.17
CA ASP A 196 13.36 4.04 -8.71
C ASP A 196 14.30 3.50 -7.62
N GLU A 197 15.44 2.97 -8.05
CA GLU A 197 16.45 2.37 -7.17
C GLU A 197 17.03 3.38 -6.17
N ALA A 198 17.25 4.61 -6.57
CA ALA A 198 17.87 5.62 -5.72
C ALA A 198 16.95 6.00 -4.55
N THR A 199 15.68 6.20 -4.82
CA THR A 199 14.64 6.48 -3.81
C THR A 199 14.42 5.28 -2.89
N PHE A 200 14.41 4.07 -3.47
CA PHE A 200 14.31 2.84 -2.68
C PHE A 200 15.50 2.70 -1.72
N ASP A 201 16.72 2.90 -2.20
CA ASP A 201 17.95 2.81 -1.41
C ASP A 201 17.97 3.78 -0.23
N GLU A 202 17.46 5.00 -0.44
CA GLU A 202 17.32 5.99 0.63
C GLU A 202 16.40 5.48 1.74
N PHE A 203 15.20 5.00 1.37
CA PHE A 203 14.24 4.48 2.34
C PHE A 203 14.74 3.18 2.99
N TYR A 204 15.35 2.29 2.22
CA TYR A 204 15.94 1.07 2.76
C TYR A 204 17.03 1.36 3.80
N LYS A 205 17.92 2.32 3.54
CA LYS A 205 18.95 2.74 4.49
C LYS A 205 18.37 3.39 5.74
N THR A 206 17.30 4.18 5.57
CA THR A 206 16.60 4.83 6.68
C THR A 206 15.92 3.81 7.60
N ASP A 207 15.44 2.69 7.06
CA ASP A 207 14.77 1.63 7.83
C ASP A 207 15.74 0.56 8.36
N ASN A 208 16.75 0.16 7.55
CA ASN A 208 17.59 -1.02 7.80
C ASN A 208 19.10 -0.70 7.87
N GLY A 209 19.51 0.57 7.76
CA GLY A 209 20.91 0.97 7.81
C GLY A 209 21.49 0.96 9.23
N ASP A 210 22.74 1.40 9.34
CA ASP A 210 23.47 1.45 10.62
C ASP A 210 22.84 2.43 11.64
N ASN A 211 22.05 3.38 11.17
CA ASN A 211 21.34 4.35 12.00
C ASN A 211 19.87 4.51 11.53
N PRO A 212 19.03 3.51 11.79
CA PRO A 212 17.63 3.55 11.37
C PRO A 212 16.88 4.68 12.07
N ILE A 213 15.77 5.15 11.45
CA ILE A 213 14.96 6.26 11.97
C ILE A 213 14.49 6.03 13.42
N TYR A 214 14.13 4.79 13.76
CA TYR A 214 13.73 4.38 15.11
C TYR A 214 14.86 3.64 15.83
N ASN A 215 16.03 4.28 15.94
CA ASN A 215 17.15 3.76 16.69
C ASN A 215 16.98 3.92 18.20
N LYS A 216 17.92 3.38 18.99
CA LYS A 216 17.89 3.43 20.45
C LYS A 216 17.75 4.87 20.97
N GLU A 217 18.48 5.83 20.40
CA GLU A 217 18.44 7.22 20.86
C GLU A 217 17.05 7.85 20.67
N THR A 218 16.43 7.59 19.53
CA THR A 218 15.06 8.05 19.24
C THR A 218 14.06 7.40 20.18
N LEU A 219 14.17 6.09 20.39
CA LEU A 219 13.26 5.36 21.29
C LEU A 219 13.45 5.75 22.76
N ASP A 220 14.70 5.99 23.21
CA ASP A 220 14.97 6.47 24.57
C ASP A 220 14.33 7.85 24.83
N LYS A 221 14.30 8.74 23.83
CA LYS A 221 13.60 10.02 23.93
C LYS A 221 12.09 9.81 24.09
N ILE A 222 11.51 8.90 23.31
CA ILE A 222 10.08 8.57 23.42
C ILE A 222 9.76 7.96 24.79
N ILE A 223 10.63 7.12 25.33
CA ILE A 223 10.45 6.48 26.65
C ILE A 223 10.68 7.50 27.77
N GLY A 224 11.69 8.37 27.66
CA GLY A 224 12.10 9.32 28.68
C GLY A 224 11.27 10.58 28.78
N ASP A 225 10.78 11.07 27.65
CA ASP A 225 10.00 12.30 27.54
C ASP A 225 8.52 11.97 27.33
N SER A 226 7.64 12.83 27.86
CA SER A 226 6.22 12.74 27.51
C SER A 226 6.11 12.93 26.01
N VAL A 227 5.73 11.90 25.28
CA VAL A 227 5.50 12.00 23.83
C VAL A 227 4.37 13.00 23.62
N THR A 228 4.68 14.15 23.07
CA THR A 228 3.68 15.01 22.47
C THR A 228 3.46 14.50 21.05
N CYS A 229 2.21 14.25 20.67
CA CYS A 229 1.84 13.68 19.37
C CYS A 229 1.94 14.68 18.20
N ASP A 230 2.68 15.76 18.34
CA ASP A 230 2.74 16.86 17.40
C ASP A 230 3.99 16.83 16.48
N ASP A 231 4.79 15.72 16.50
CA ASP A 231 5.98 15.56 15.67
C ASP A 231 5.87 14.38 14.69
#